data_2cb2a488210c1c24b9f218566a99e7a3
#
_entry.id   2cb2a488210c1c24b9f218566a99e7a3
#
_cell.length_a   1.000
_cell.length_b   1.000
_cell.length_c   1.000
_cell.angle_alpha   90.00
_cell.angle_beta   90.00
_cell.angle_gamma   90.00
#
_symmetry.space_group_name_H-M   'P 1'
#
loop_
_entity.id
_entity.type
_entity.pdbx_description
1 polymer ?
#
loop_
_entity_poly.entity_id
_entity_poly.type
_entity_poly.pdbx_seq_one_letter_code
_entity_poly.pdbx_strand_id
1 'polypeptide(L)'
;GIKPNLSGFFKQYKNKFSRLLSVNIFMVLGNFPLFFAGLALAGYGAIRSTAPASVLYPIVSAMEKFDPSPVSAALKTIFGLQSPLTAFSTGSFILFGLSLLTLFTFGPTNVGTTYILRNLARGDAVFMWSDFWYAVKRNLKQGILLGILDLVASFLMVFNLRYYYSGLNGGFTGGIMFYLSLAMLIL
;
A
#
# COMPACT_ATOMS: atom_id res chain seq x y z
N GLY A 1 -19.47 -37.59 2.59
CA GLY A 1 -19.16 -36.31 1.96
C GLY A 1 -20.25 -35.31 2.26
N ILE A 2 -19.85 -34.19 2.90
CA ILE A 2 -20.78 -33.08 3.17
C ILE A 2 -21.09 -32.44 1.83
N LYS A 3 -22.37 -32.48 1.42
CA LYS A 3 -22.82 -31.76 0.20
C LYS A 3 -22.45 -30.27 0.34
N PRO A 4 -21.94 -29.63 -0.74
CA PRO A 4 -21.64 -28.21 -0.70
C PRO A 4 -22.95 -27.42 -0.55
N ASN A 5 -23.24 -27.06 0.70
CA ASN A 5 -24.42 -26.25 1.05
C ASN A 5 -23.94 -25.05 1.85
N LEU A 6 -24.49 -23.87 1.59
CA LEU A 6 -24.17 -22.61 2.28
C LEU A 6 -24.19 -22.77 3.80
N SER A 7 -25.16 -23.48 4.33
CA SER A 7 -25.28 -23.76 5.77
C SER A 7 -24.10 -24.62 6.30
N GLY A 8 -23.64 -25.59 5.52
CA GLY A 8 -22.44 -26.38 5.83
C GLY A 8 -21.17 -25.55 5.83
N PHE A 9 -21.04 -24.61 4.89
CA PHE A 9 -19.94 -23.66 4.84
C PHE A 9 -19.87 -22.80 6.09
N PHE A 10 -20.98 -22.17 6.51
CA PHE A 10 -21.00 -21.33 7.71
C PHE A 10 -20.73 -22.14 9.00
N LYS A 11 -21.22 -23.36 9.10
CA LYS A 11 -20.94 -24.25 10.23
C LYS A 11 -19.45 -24.60 10.30
N GLN A 12 -18.84 -24.91 9.18
CA GLN A 12 -17.41 -25.22 9.08
C GLN A 12 -16.54 -24.00 9.37
N TYR A 13 -16.93 -22.82 8.87
CA TYR A 13 -16.30 -21.56 9.15
C TYR A 13 -16.31 -21.22 10.64
N LYS A 14 -17.47 -21.34 11.29
CA LYS A 14 -17.62 -21.10 12.74
C LYS A 14 -16.73 -22.05 13.58
N ASN A 15 -16.69 -23.31 13.22
CA ASN A 15 -15.91 -24.31 13.96
C ASN A 15 -14.38 -24.11 13.82
N LYS A 16 -13.94 -23.52 12.70
CA LYS A 16 -12.51 -23.28 12.40
C LYS A 16 -12.10 -21.80 12.56
N PHE A 17 -13.02 -20.95 13.03
CA PHE A 17 -12.84 -19.50 13.09
C PHE A 17 -11.56 -19.07 13.83
N SER A 18 -11.29 -19.63 15.01
CA SER A 18 -10.09 -19.30 15.78
C SER A 18 -8.79 -19.61 15.00
N ARG A 19 -8.77 -20.74 14.28
CA ARG A 19 -7.61 -21.13 13.46
C ARG A 19 -7.45 -20.22 12.24
N LEU A 20 -8.55 -19.84 11.59
CA LEU A 20 -8.54 -18.88 10.49
C LEU A 20 -8.05 -17.50 10.95
N LEU A 21 -8.48 -17.07 12.14
CA LEU A 21 -7.99 -15.84 12.74
C LEU A 21 -6.46 -15.87 12.95
N SER A 22 -5.93 -16.99 13.47
CA SER A 22 -4.48 -17.17 13.65
C SER A 22 -3.73 -17.08 12.30
N VAL A 23 -4.26 -17.68 11.23
CA VAL A 23 -3.66 -17.58 9.90
C VAL A 23 -3.63 -16.13 9.41
N ASN A 24 -4.72 -15.38 9.59
CA ASN A 24 -4.78 -13.96 9.24
C ASN A 24 -3.75 -13.14 10.05
N ILE A 25 -3.54 -13.45 11.33
CA ILE A 25 -2.51 -12.80 12.14
C ILE A 25 -1.12 -13.06 11.54
N PHE A 26 -0.81 -14.30 11.13
CA PHE A 26 0.46 -14.59 10.45
C PHE A 26 0.61 -13.80 9.14
N MET A 27 -0.46 -13.67 8.35
CA MET A 27 -0.45 -12.88 7.13
C MET A 27 -0.18 -11.40 7.42
N VAL A 28 -0.82 -10.83 8.43
CA VAL A 28 -0.63 -9.43 8.82
C VAL A 28 0.80 -9.20 9.32
N LEU A 29 1.29 -10.04 10.23
CA LEU A 29 2.64 -9.91 10.77
C LEU A 29 3.73 -10.11 9.72
N GLY A 30 3.56 -11.09 8.82
CA GLY A 30 4.52 -11.33 7.75
C GLY A 30 4.54 -10.25 6.67
N ASN A 31 3.43 -9.55 6.46
CA ASN A 31 3.30 -8.46 5.50
C ASN A 31 3.41 -7.07 6.15
N PHE A 32 3.68 -7.01 7.45
CA PHE A 32 3.82 -5.75 8.19
C PHE A 32 4.80 -4.74 7.58
N PRO A 33 5.94 -5.16 6.95
CA PRO A 33 6.84 -4.19 6.33
C PRO A 33 6.19 -3.35 5.23
N LEU A 34 5.14 -3.84 4.57
CA LEU A 34 4.38 -3.07 3.56
C LEU A 34 3.73 -1.82 4.17
N PHE A 35 3.41 -1.84 5.47
CA PHE A 35 2.85 -0.70 6.18
C PHE A 35 3.79 0.52 6.17
N PHE A 36 5.10 0.30 6.18
CA PHE A 36 6.08 1.40 6.08
C PHE A 36 6.02 2.11 4.73
N ALA A 37 5.74 1.38 3.63
CA ALA A 37 5.50 2.02 2.33
C ALA A 37 4.26 2.93 2.37
N GLY A 38 3.17 2.44 2.99
CA GLY A 38 1.95 3.23 3.18
C GLY A 38 2.21 4.51 3.98
N LEU A 39 2.98 4.44 5.06
CA LEU A 39 3.37 5.61 5.84
C LEU A 39 4.20 6.61 5.02
N ALA A 40 5.18 6.13 4.27
CA ALA A 40 6.01 6.99 3.42
C ALA A 40 5.17 7.69 2.33
N LEU A 41 4.26 6.95 1.68
CA LEU A 41 3.35 7.49 0.67
C LEU A 41 2.32 8.48 1.26
N ALA A 42 1.92 8.29 2.50
CA ALA A 42 1.07 9.24 3.23
C ALA A 42 1.80 10.51 3.67
N GLY A 43 3.10 10.63 3.34
CA GLY A 43 3.92 11.80 3.65
C GLY A 43 4.52 11.83 5.05
N TYR A 44 4.48 10.70 5.79
CA TYR A 44 5.21 10.59 7.05
C TYR A 44 6.71 10.60 6.77
N GLY A 45 7.43 11.37 7.57
CA GLY A 45 8.86 11.57 7.37
C GLY A 45 9.22 12.55 6.24
N ALA A 46 8.25 13.09 5.48
CA ALA A 46 8.52 14.11 4.48
C ALA A 46 8.74 15.48 5.11
N ILE A 47 9.62 16.28 4.49
CA ILE A 47 9.79 17.69 4.86
C ILE A 47 8.67 18.49 4.19
N ARG A 48 7.91 19.21 5.01
CA ARG A 48 6.90 20.15 4.52
C ARG A 48 7.45 21.56 4.69
N SER A 49 7.53 22.27 3.60
CA SER A 49 7.93 23.67 3.56
C SER A 49 6.95 24.45 2.70
N THR A 50 7.04 25.77 2.79
CA THR A 50 6.30 26.66 1.89
C THR A 50 7.31 27.45 1.07
N ALA A 51 7.03 27.62 -0.20
CA ALA A 51 7.80 28.48 -1.06
C ALA A 51 6.90 29.59 -1.62
N PRO A 52 7.45 30.79 -1.87
CA PRO A 52 6.71 31.85 -2.52
C PRO A 52 6.16 31.37 -3.88
N ALA A 53 4.85 31.54 -4.10
CA ALA A 53 4.22 31.23 -5.39
C ALA A 53 4.56 32.28 -6.47
N SER A 54 5.03 33.45 -6.07
CA SER A 54 5.40 34.54 -6.96
C SER A 54 6.83 35.01 -6.72
N VAL A 55 7.54 35.32 -7.81
CA VAL A 55 8.87 35.95 -7.78
C VAL A 55 8.83 37.34 -7.09
N LEU A 56 7.67 37.99 -7.06
CA LEU A 56 7.48 39.29 -6.42
C LEU A 56 7.27 39.20 -4.90
N TYR A 57 7.12 38.01 -4.33
CA TYR A 57 6.90 37.79 -2.89
C TYR A 57 7.91 38.53 -1.99
N PRO A 58 9.24 38.49 -2.24
CA PRO A 58 10.20 39.18 -1.38
C PRO A 58 10.00 40.69 -1.35
N ILE A 59 9.68 41.27 -2.52
CA ILE A 59 9.45 42.71 -2.68
C ILE A 59 8.18 43.13 -1.93
N VAL A 60 7.09 42.40 -2.14
CA VAL A 60 5.79 42.68 -1.50
C VAL A 60 5.86 42.50 0.02
N SER A 61 6.57 41.46 0.46
CA SER A 61 6.74 41.21 1.91
C SER A 61 7.62 42.28 2.58
N ALA A 62 8.59 42.84 1.85
CA ALA A 62 9.39 43.96 2.33
C ALA A 62 8.56 45.26 2.38
N MET A 63 7.79 45.56 1.35
CA MET A 63 6.90 46.74 1.31
C MET A 63 5.94 46.77 2.51
N GLU A 64 5.30 45.64 2.83
CA GLU A 64 4.37 45.57 3.96
C GLU A 64 5.05 45.85 5.32
N LYS A 65 6.32 45.46 5.47
CA LYS A 65 7.08 45.73 6.71
C LYS A 65 7.45 47.19 6.84
N PHE A 66 7.72 47.91 5.76
CA PHE A 66 8.17 49.31 5.79
C PHE A 66 7.04 50.31 5.65
N ASP A 67 5.99 49.98 4.93
CA ASP A 67 4.82 50.84 4.73
C ASP A 67 3.53 49.99 4.70
N PRO A 68 2.89 49.78 5.87
CA PRO A 68 1.65 49.05 6.01
C PRO A 68 0.46 49.86 5.48
N SER A 69 0.40 50.08 4.17
CA SER A 69 -0.68 50.75 3.47
C SER A 69 -1.74 49.78 2.92
N PRO A 70 -2.97 50.26 2.63
CA PRO A 70 -3.97 49.40 1.97
C PRO A 70 -3.49 48.81 0.65
N VAL A 71 -2.58 49.54 -0.02
CA VAL A 71 -2.00 49.07 -1.30
C VAL A 71 -1.04 47.89 -1.07
N SER A 72 -0.16 48.00 -0.07
CA SER A 72 0.75 46.89 0.28
C SER A 72 -0.02 45.67 0.75
N ALA A 73 -1.11 45.82 1.48
CA ALA A 73 -1.99 44.73 1.88
C ALA A 73 -2.69 44.07 0.69
N ALA A 74 -3.18 44.84 -0.26
CA ALA A 74 -3.77 44.32 -1.50
C ALA A 74 -2.75 43.57 -2.35
N LEU A 75 -1.53 44.08 -2.52
CA LEU A 75 -0.45 43.41 -3.23
C LEU A 75 -0.06 42.09 -2.54
N LYS A 76 -0.05 42.02 -1.22
CA LYS A 76 0.23 40.81 -0.46
C LYS A 76 -0.85 39.74 -0.70
N THR A 77 -2.11 40.09 -0.80
CA THR A 77 -3.17 39.11 -1.11
C THR A 77 -2.99 38.48 -2.49
N ILE A 78 -2.42 39.20 -3.45
CA ILE A 78 -2.21 38.74 -4.83
C ILE A 78 -0.88 37.98 -4.96
N PHE A 79 0.21 38.55 -4.43
CA PHE A 79 1.57 38.04 -4.66
C PHE A 79 2.19 37.38 -3.41
N GLY A 80 1.55 37.49 -2.26
CA GLY A 80 1.99 36.91 -0.99
C GLY A 80 1.60 35.46 -0.79
N LEU A 81 0.99 34.81 -1.80
CA LEU A 81 0.61 33.41 -1.74
C LEU A 81 1.85 32.52 -1.65
N GLN A 82 1.74 31.52 -0.81
CA GLN A 82 2.78 30.49 -0.66
C GLN A 82 2.24 29.15 -1.12
N SER A 83 3.04 28.44 -1.88
CA SER A 83 2.73 27.07 -2.33
C SER A 83 3.33 26.07 -1.35
N PRO A 84 2.55 25.07 -0.89
CA PRO A 84 3.09 23.99 -0.06
C PRO A 84 4.03 23.13 -0.91
N LEU A 85 5.23 22.92 -0.40
CA LEU A 85 6.21 21.99 -0.98
C LEU A 85 6.36 20.79 -0.07
N THR A 86 6.37 19.61 -0.67
CA THR A 86 6.66 18.36 0.02
C THR A 86 7.90 17.73 -0.61
N ALA A 87 8.94 17.54 0.16
CA ALA A 87 10.18 16.90 -0.28
C ALA A 87 10.45 15.63 0.50
N PHE A 88 11.02 14.64 -0.17
CA PHE A 88 11.51 13.44 0.50
C PHE A 88 12.65 13.80 1.45
N SER A 89 12.59 13.27 2.66
CA SER A 89 13.65 13.42 3.67
C SER A 89 14.31 12.08 3.96
N THR A 90 15.34 12.09 4.79
CA THR A 90 15.97 10.88 5.33
C THR A 90 14.94 9.95 5.97
N GLY A 91 13.94 10.52 6.68
CA GLY A 91 12.84 9.73 7.28
C GLY A 91 12.02 8.98 6.24
N SER A 92 11.68 9.62 5.12
CA SER A 92 10.98 8.95 4.01
C SER A 92 11.81 7.82 3.40
N PHE A 93 13.12 8.04 3.20
CA PHE A 93 14.01 7.01 2.69
C PHE A 93 14.17 5.83 3.65
N ILE A 94 14.21 6.06 4.96
CA ILE A 94 14.24 4.98 5.95
C ILE A 94 12.95 4.16 5.87
N LEU A 95 11.78 4.80 5.79
CA LEU A 95 10.50 4.10 5.67
C LEU A 95 10.43 3.26 4.38
N PHE A 96 10.87 3.80 3.25
CA PHE A 96 10.96 3.03 2.01
C PHE A 96 11.97 1.88 2.13
N GLY A 97 13.12 2.09 2.76
CA GLY A 97 14.10 1.03 3.02
C GLY A 97 13.52 -0.11 3.87
N LEU A 98 12.79 0.22 4.93
CA LEU A 98 12.09 -0.78 5.76
C LEU A 98 11.01 -1.52 4.98
N SER A 99 10.33 -0.86 4.06
CA SER A 99 9.32 -1.51 3.21
C SER A 99 9.92 -2.56 2.26
N LEU A 100 11.20 -2.45 1.89
CA LEU A 100 11.88 -3.44 1.06
C LEU A 100 11.99 -4.82 1.74
N LEU A 101 11.88 -4.89 3.07
CA LEU A 101 11.79 -6.17 3.77
C LEU A 101 10.60 -7.02 3.29
N THR A 102 9.56 -6.38 2.73
CA THR A 102 8.42 -7.10 2.13
C THR A 102 8.86 -8.06 1.02
N LEU A 103 9.91 -7.74 0.27
CA LEU A 103 10.46 -8.63 -0.77
C LEU A 103 10.86 -10.00 -0.21
N PHE A 104 11.28 -10.06 1.05
CA PHE A 104 11.72 -11.28 1.71
C PHE A 104 10.63 -11.93 2.55
N THR A 105 9.63 -11.19 3.00
CA THR A 105 8.59 -11.71 3.90
C THR A 105 7.30 -12.11 3.18
N PHE A 106 6.92 -11.42 2.12
CA PHE A 106 5.64 -11.60 1.42
C PHE A 106 5.45 -13.04 0.90
N GLY A 107 6.38 -13.51 0.09
CA GLY A 107 6.30 -14.85 -0.50
C GLY A 107 6.34 -15.98 0.53
N PRO A 108 7.33 -16.04 1.43
CA PRO A 108 7.37 -17.05 2.50
C PRO A 108 6.12 -17.04 3.39
N THR A 109 5.58 -15.88 3.73
CA THR A 109 4.34 -15.78 4.49
C THR A 109 3.17 -16.42 3.75
N ASN A 110 3.03 -16.14 2.46
CA ASN A 110 1.98 -16.72 1.62
C ASN A 110 2.13 -18.24 1.50
N VAL A 111 3.35 -18.76 1.38
CA VAL A 111 3.61 -20.21 1.36
C VAL A 111 3.19 -20.86 2.68
N GLY A 112 3.61 -20.28 3.82
CA GLY A 112 3.29 -20.81 5.16
C GLY A 112 1.79 -20.82 5.43
N THR A 113 1.11 -19.71 5.15
CA THR A 113 -0.34 -19.58 5.38
C THR A 113 -1.16 -20.44 4.43
N THR A 114 -0.78 -20.56 3.16
CA THR A 114 -1.44 -21.43 2.19
C THR A 114 -1.32 -22.90 2.59
N TYR A 115 -0.17 -23.34 3.09
CA TYR A 115 0.01 -24.70 3.60
C TYR A 115 -0.95 -25.00 4.75
N ILE A 116 -1.03 -24.11 5.74
CA ILE A 116 -1.95 -24.22 6.87
C ILE A 116 -3.41 -24.25 6.39
N LEU A 117 -3.80 -23.33 5.51
CA LEU A 117 -5.18 -23.25 4.99
C LEU A 117 -5.56 -24.54 4.25
N ARG A 118 -4.66 -25.08 3.45
CA ARG A 118 -4.87 -26.34 2.72
C ARG A 118 -5.11 -27.53 3.69
N ASN A 119 -4.27 -27.67 4.74
CA ASN A 119 -4.43 -28.74 5.72
C ASN A 119 -5.72 -28.55 6.54
N LEU A 120 -6.03 -27.30 6.90
CA LEU A 120 -7.28 -26.96 7.58
C LEU A 120 -8.51 -27.27 6.73
N ALA A 121 -8.45 -27.04 5.40
CA ALA A 121 -9.55 -27.37 4.48
C ALA A 121 -9.75 -28.89 4.37
N ARG A 122 -8.66 -29.67 4.39
CA ARG A 122 -8.71 -31.14 4.37
C ARG A 122 -9.21 -31.76 5.68
N GLY A 123 -9.24 -30.99 6.77
CA GLY A 123 -9.61 -31.49 8.09
C GLY A 123 -8.46 -32.13 8.85
N ASP A 124 -7.23 -31.96 8.37
CA ASP A 124 -6.02 -32.48 9.01
C ASP A 124 -5.75 -31.75 10.34
N ALA A 125 -5.05 -32.41 11.25
CA ALA A 125 -4.55 -31.77 12.47
C ALA A 125 -3.49 -30.73 12.09
N VAL A 126 -3.66 -29.47 12.54
CA VAL A 126 -2.76 -28.35 12.21
C VAL A 126 -2.14 -27.80 13.48
N PHE A 127 -0.80 -27.77 13.51
CA PHE A 127 0.01 -27.11 14.52
C PHE A 127 0.51 -25.78 13.97
N MET A 128 -0.24 -24.69 14.18
CA MET A 128 -0.10 -23.40 13.52
C MET A 128 1.35 -22.95 13.33
N TRP A 129 2.12 -22.87 14.42
CA TRP A 129 3.49 -22.36 14.41
C TRP A 129 4.48 -23.34 13.75
N SER A 130 4.40 -24.61 14.11
CA SER A 130 5.29 -25.65 13.58
C SER A 130 5.10 -25.85 12.08
N ASP A 131 3.85 -25.98 11.64
CA ASP A 131 3.49 -26.22 10.25
C ASP A 131 3.79 -25.01 9.37
N PHE A 132 3.60 -23.79 9.90
CA PHE A 132 3.98 -22.56 9.22
C PHE A 132 5.48 -22.55 8.89
N TRP A 133 6.32 -22.71 9.92
CA TRP A 133 7.76 -22.68 9.73
C TRP A 133 8.30 -23.87 8.94
N TYR A 134 7.69 -25.04 9.06
CA TYR A 134 8.02 -26.18 8.23
C TYR A 134 7.81 -25.86 6.73
N ALA A 135 6.66 -25.32 6.37
CA ALA A 135 6.34 -24.96 5.00
C ALA A 135 7.26 -23.85 4.46
N VAL A 136 7.49 -22.81 5.28
CA VAL A 136 8.38 -21.69 4.93
C VAL A 136 9.80 -22.19 4.67
N LYS A 137 10.39 -22.95 5.62
CA LYS A 137 11.79 -23.43 5.47
C LYS A 137 11.96 -24.35 4.26
N ARG A 138 11.00 -25.22 4.02
CA ARG A 138 11.05 -26.18 2.90
C ARG A 138 10.98 -25.48 1.52
N ASN A 139 10.24 -24.39 1.43
CA ASN A 139 9.96 -23.71 0.16
C ASN A 139 10.50 -22.26 0.12
N LEU A 140 11.47 -21.91 0.97
CA LEU A 140 11.92 -20.54 1.16
C LEU A 140 12.35 -19.87 -0.15
N LYS A 141 13.21 -20.51 -0.94
CA LYS A 141 13.72 -19.95 -2.20
C LYS A 141 12.61 -19.73 -3.21
N GLN A 142 11.73 -20.72 -3.37
CA GLN A 142 10.60 -20.63 -4.30
C GLN A 142 9.58 -19.60 -3.81
N GLY A 143 9.32 -19.54 -2.50
CA GLY A 143 8.45 -18.56 -1.89
C GLY A 143 8.94 -17.13 -2.12
N ILE A 144 10.22 -16.84 -1.90
CA ILE A 144 10.80 -15.51 -2.15
C ILE A 144 10.68 -15.14 -3.64
N LEU A 145 11.04 -16.04 -4.54
CA LEU A 145 10.98 -15.79 -5.98
C LEU A 145 9.55 -15.47 -6.44
N LEU A 146 8.58 -16.30 -6.05
CA LEU A 146 7.16 -16.08 -6.38
C LEU A 146 6.65 -14.81 -5.73
N GLY A 147 7.01 -14.54 -4.47
CA GLY A 147 6.62 -13.31 -3.79
C GLY A 147 7.14 -12.04 -4.46
N ILE A 148 8.36 -12.06 -4.99
CA ILE A 148 8.91 -10.93 -5.78
C ILE A 148 8.12 -10.77 -7.07
N LEU A 149 7.82 -11.86 -7.77
CA LEU A 149 7.01 -11.81 -9.01
C LEU A 149 5.61 -11.26 -8.75
N ASP A 150 4.95 -11.68 -7.67
CA ASP A 150 3.64 -11.21 -7.28
C ASP A 150 3.66 -9.71 -6.92
N LEU A 151 4.69 -9.25 -6.20
CA LEU A 151 4.85 -7.83 -5.87
C LEU A 151 5.09 -6.98 -7.11
N VAL A 152 5.92 -7.46 -8.06
CA VAL A 152 6.15 -6.76 -9.33
C VAL A 152 4.86 -6.71 -10.15
N ALA A 153 4.14 -7.83 -10.26
CA ALA A 153 2.86 -7.88 -10.97
C ALA A 153 1.83 -6.94 -10.33
N SER A 154 1.70 -6.95 -9.01
CA SER A 154 0.80 -6.06 -8.26
C SER A 154 1.17 -4.59 -8.46
N PHE A 155 2.47 -4.24 -8.43
CA PHE A 155 2.93 -2.89 -8.70
C PHE A 155 2.57 -2.43 -10.11
N LEU A 156 2.79 -3.29 -11.12
CA LEU A 156 2.43 -2.98 -12.51
C LEU A 156 0.92 -2.81 -12.67
N MET A 157 0.11 -3.64 -12.00
CA MET A 157 -1.35 -3.52 -12.02
C MET A 157 -1.82 -2.20 -11.39
N VAL A 158 -1.28 -1.82 -10.23
CA VAL A 158 -1.61 -0.54 -9.57
C VAL A 158 -1.16 0.63 -10.42
N PHE A 159 0.02 0.55 -11.05
CA PHE A 159 0.51 1.58 -11.98
C PHE A 159 -0.42 1.74 -13.18
N ASN A 160 -0.82 0.64 -13.81
CA ASN A 160 -1.78 0.64 -14.93
C ASN A 160 -3.12 1.24 -14.52
N LEU A 161 -3.64 0.83 -13.34
CA LEU A 161 -4.89 1.35 -12.82
C LEU A 161 -4.83 2.87 -12.64
N ARG A 162 -3.74 3.38 -12.06
CA ARG A 162 -3.52 4.82 -11.87
C ARG A 162 -3.41 5.57 -13.22
N TYR A 163 -2.68 4.98 -14.18
CA TYR A 163 -2.50 5.54 -15.50
C TYR A 163 -3.84 5.67 -16.23
N TYR A 164 -4.63 4.61 -16.29
CA TYR A 164 -5.92 4.62 -16.95
C TYR A 164 -6.98 5.42 -16.19
N TYR A 165 -6.87 5.51 -14.87
CA TYR A 165 -7.75 6.38 -14.07
C TYR A 165 -7.58 7.85 -14.47
N SER A 166 -6.37 8.33 -14.70
CA SER A 166 -6.13 9.69 -15.15
C SER A 166 -6.64 9.93 -16.59
N GLY A 167 -6.76 8.87 -17.38
CA GLY A 167 -7.28 8.90 -18.76
C GLY A 167 -8.79 8.63 -18.89
N LEU A 168 -9.53 8.44 -17.80
CA LEU A 168 -10.97 8.16 -17.85
C LEU A 168 -11.78 9.24 -18.60
N ASN A 169 -11.35 10.50 -18.50
CA ASN A 169 -11.95 11.63 -19.19
C ASN A 169 -11.50 11.76 -20.66
N GLY A 170 -10.55 10.91 -21.10
CA GLY A 170 -9.90 10.98 -22.43
C GLY A 170 -10.54 10.11 -23.52
N GLY A 171 -11.64 9.41 -23.23
CA GLY A 171 -12.37 8.63 -24.23
C GLY A 171 -12.71 7.19 -23.83
N PHE A 172 -13.47 6.54 -24.69
CA PHE A 172 -14.00 5.16 -24.50
C PHE A 172 -12.91 4.10 -24.23
N THR A 173 -11.78 4.19 -24.90
CA THR A 173 -10.64 3.25 -24.74
C THR A 173 -10.01 3.31 -23.36
N GLY A 174 -9.85 4.51 -22.78
CA GLY A 174 -9.31 4.68 -21.42
C GLY A 174 -10.21 4.05 -20.37
N GLY A 175 -11.54 4.19 -20.53
CA GLY A 175 -12.52 3.56 -19.63
C GLY A 175 -12.45 2.04 -19.68
N ILE A 176 -12.42 1.43 -20.87
CA ILE A 176 -12.33 -0.04 -21.01
C ILE A 176 -11.05 -0.57 -20.35
N MET A 177 -9.90 0.04 -20.62
CA MET A 177 -8.62 -0.38 -20.06
C MET A 177 -8.56 -0.23 -18.54
N PHE A 178 -9.21 0.80 -17.98
CA PHE A 178 -9.36 0.95 -16.54
C PHE A 178 -10.13 -0.22 -15.93
N TYR A 179 -11.30 -0.54 -16.46
CA TYR A 179 -12.14 -1.63 -15.93
C TYR A 179 -11.50 -3.01 -16.13
N LEU A 180 -10.78 -3.23 -17.22
CA LEU A 180 -10.00 -4.47 -17.42
C LEU A 180 -8.87 -4.58 -16.37
N SER A 181 -8.15 -3.50 -16.12
CA SER A 181 -7.09 -3.48 -15.10
C SER A 181 -7.65 -3.71 -13.70
N LEU A 182 -8.84 -3.15 -13.42
CA LEU A 182 -9.53 -3.37 -12.15
C LEU A 182 -9.99 -4.82 -11.99
N ALA A 183 -10.55 -5.42 -13.04
CA ALA A 183 -10.95 -6.83 -13.04
C ALA A 183 -9.75 -7.76 -12.82
N MET A 184 -8.61 -7.48 -13.46
CA MET A 184 -7.37 -8.25 -13.26
C MET A 184 -6.79 -8.13 -11.85
N LEU A 185 -7.03 -7.01 -11.16
CA LEU A 185 -6.57 -6.82 -9.78
C LEU A 185 -7.41 -7.62 -8.77
N ILE A 186 -8.67 -7.89 -9.10
CA ILE A 186 -9.62 -8.60 -8.23
C ILE A 186 -9.53 -10.13 -8.40
N LEU A 187 -9.10 -10.61 -9.57
CA LEU A 187 -8.89 -12.03 -9.86
C LEU A 187 -7.59 -12.57 -9.29
#